data_a0cc4b80dbb63b3d39161be15a7f585b
#
_entry.id   a0cc4b80dbb63b3d39161be15a7f585b
#
_cell.length_a   1.000
_cell.length_b   1.000
_cell.length_c   1.000
_cell.angle_alpha   90.00
_cell.angle_beta   90.00
_cell.angle_gamma   90.00
#
_symmetry.space_group_name_H-M   'P 1'
#
loop_
_entity.id
_entity.type
_entity.pdbx_description
1 polymer ?
#
loop_
_entity_poly.entity_id
_entity_poly.type
_entity_poly.pdbx_seq_one_letter_code
_entity_poly.pdbx_strand_id
1 'polypeptide(L)'
;MSKLARTLALDQVDIEVKIKILREALKKDLEGLPRNKTRTIKKIERWQKHLEYISNSLVRITENLLGTLEKDLECKFPDAELLHIAMFQPSTRNLFMELHVHFMQSESNPISKTDFENVISLSDMSHVLAMIGDSATELAVIHYLWRKRTADAGDITQKRAQIISNENMAQLCDRWGLYEKRIHFDPVTARKSEMEHIKGTLVEAVYGILYINEGFDKIVETVKLLM
;
A
#
# COMPACT_ATOMS: atom_id res chain seq x y z
N MET A 1 -5.49 3.89 -21.22
CA MET A 1 -4.71 4.57 -20.15
C MET A 1 -4.88 6.08 -20.31
N SER A 2 -5.42 6.76 -19.30
CA SER A 2 -5.58 8.22 -19.35
C SER A 2 -4.20 8.89 -19.37
N LYS A 3 -4.11 10.12 -19.94
CA LYS A 3 -2.87 10.91 -19.93
C LYS A 3 -2.35 11.14 -18.50
N LEU A 4 -3.23 11.18 -17.52
CA LEU A 4 -2.91 11.37 -16.10
C LEU A 4 -2.12 10.17 -15.53
N ALA A 5 -2.51 8.94 -15.88
CA ALA A 5 -1.80 7.74 -15.44
C ALA A 5 -0.34 7.71 -15.92
N ARG A 6 -0.04 8.32 -17.08
CA ARG A 6 1.35 8.43 -17.56
C ARG A 6 2.17 9.50 -16.85
N THR A 7 1.53 10.52 -16.28
CA THR A 7 2.21 11.63 -15.59
C THR A 7 2.44 11.33 -14.11
N LEU A 8 1.60 10.48 -13.51
CA LEU A 8 1.73 9.97 -12.15
C LEU A 8 2.29 8.54 -12.11
N ALA A 9 2.70 8.00 -13.26
CA ALA A 9 3.26 6.66 -13.34
C ALA A 9 4.49 6.59 -12.42
N LEU A 10 4.28 6.00 -11.27
CA LEU A 10 5.33 5.30 -10.58
C LEU A 10 5.89 4.29 -11.59
N ASP A 11 7.18 4.39 -11.87
CA ASP A 11 7.84 3.37 -12.69
C ASP A 11 7.50 2.01 -12.07
N GLN A 12 7.20 1.03 -12.92
CA GLN A 12 6.85 -0.30 -12.46
C GLN A 12 7.98 -0.84 -11.58
N VAL A 13 7.64 -1.20 -10.34
CA VAL A 13 8.65 -1.63 -9.35
C VAL A 13 8.96 -3.12 -9.51
N ASP A 14 8.08 -3.93 -10.09
CA ASP A 14 8.20 -5.39 -10.20
C ASP A 14 8.48 -6.05 -8.83
N ILE A 15 7.68 -5.70 -7.81
CA ILE A 15 7.92 -6.04 -6.40
C ILE A 15 8.12 -7.55 -6.21
N GLU A 16 7.24 -8.37 -6.79
CA GLU A 16 7.30 -9.83 -6.63
C GLU A 16 8.62 -10.42 -7.16
N VAL A 17 9.06 -9.92 -8.32
CA VAL A 17 10.32 -10.36 -8.95
C VAL A 17 11.50 -9.98 -8.06
N LYS A 18 11.53 -8.74 -7.55
CA LYS A 18 12.62 -8.26 -6.68
C LYS A 18 12.67 -8.99 -5.35
N ILE A 19 11.52 -9.25 -4.72
CA ILE A 19 11.44 -10.06 -3.50
C ILE A 19 11.99 -11.47 -3.74
N LYS A 20 11.64 -12.11 -4.86
CA LYS A 20 12.16 -13.43 -5.23
C LYS A 20 13.68 -13.43 -5.40
N ILE A 21 14.22 -12.45 -6.14
CA ILE A 21 15.66 -12.32 -6.37
C ILE A 21 16.41 -12.14 -5.05
N LEU A 22 15.91 -11.26 -4.16
CA LEU A 22 16.52 -11.03 -2.85
C LEU A 22 16.50 -12.29 -1.98
N ARG A 23 15.42 -13.07 -2.00
CA ARG A 23 15.34 -14.36 -1.26
C ARG A 23 16.36 -15.37 -1.77
N GLU A 24 16.50 -15.50 -3.08
CA GLU A 24 17.48 -16.42 -3.71
C GLU A 24 18.92 -15.99 -3.39
N ALA A 25 19.21 -14.69 -3.41
CA ALA A 25 20.52 -14.16 -3.05
C ALA A 25 20.87 -14.46 -1.58
N LEU A 26 19.96 -14.20 -0.64
CA LEU A 26 20.16 -14.52 0.77
C LEU A 26 20.35 -16.02 1.02
N LYS A 27 19.69 -16.89 0.25
CA LYS A 27 19.88 -18.34 0.35
C LYS A 27 21.31 -18.72 -0.04
N LYS A 28 21.83 -18.18 -1.14
CA LYS A 28 23.22 -18.41 -1.57
C LYS A 28 24.22 -17.90 -0.55
N ASP A 29 24.00 -16.71 0.01
CA ASP A 29 24.85 -16.15 1.06
C ASP A 29 24.88 -17.07 2.29
N LEU A 30 23.74 -17.61 2.71
CA LEU A 30 23.64 -18.51 3.85
C LEU A 30 24.39 -19.81 3.63
N GLU A 31 24.32 -20.38 2.43
CA GLU A 31 25.03 -21.62 2.03
C GLU A 31 26.56 -21.44 2.03
N GLY A 32 27.03 -20.22 1.72
CA GLY A 32 28.47 -19.87 1.69
C GLY A 32 29.05 -19.48 3.05
N LEU A 33 28.23 -19.29 4.10
CA LEU A 33 28.70 -18.80 5.37
C LEU A 33 29.30 -19.89 6.28
N PRO A 34 30.48 -19.65 6.89
CA PRO A 34 31.03 -20.53 7.93
C PRO A 34 30.11 -20.63 9.15
N ARG A 35 29.96 -21.83 9.71
CA ARG A 35 29.07 -22.10 10.87
C ARG A 35 29.36 -21.25 12.12
N ASN A 36 30.56 -20.73 12.27
CA ASN A 36 30.95 -19.91 13.41
C ASN A 36 30.41 -18.46 13.33
N LYS A 37 29.90 -18.01 12.16
CA LYS A 37 29.29 -16.66 11.98
C LYS A 37 27.82 -16.63 12.43
N THR A 38 27.55 -17.11 13.62
CA THR A 38 26.18 -17.30 14.14
C THR A 38 25.32 -16.04 14.14
N ARG A 39 25.89 -14.84 14.39
CA ARG A 39 25.16 -13.58 14.36
C ARG A 39 24.68 -13.23 12.95
N THR A 40 25.56 -13.40 11.96
CA THR A 40 25.23 -13.13 10.54
C THR A 40 24.19 -14.13 10.03
N ILE A 41 24.34 -15.40 10.38
CA ILE A 41 23.37 -16.45 10.05
C ILE A 41 21.98 -16.09 10.58
N LYS A 42 21.85 -15.79 11.88
CA LYS A 42 20.56 -15.38 12.48
C LYS A 42 19.96 -14.14 11.82
N LYS A 43 20.79 -13.18 11.39
CA LYS A 43 20.34 -11.97 10.71
C LYS A 43 19.75 -12.29 9.33
N ILE A 44 20.45 -13.13 8.55
CA ILE A 44 19.99 -13.57 7.22
C ILE A 44 18.70 -14.40 7.34
N GLU A 45 18.63 -15.33 8.28
CA GLU A 45 17.42 -16.13 8.55
C GLU A 45 16.20 -15.25 8.89
N ARG A 46 16.41 -14.18 9.67
CA ARG A 46 15.35 -13.20 9.96
C ARG A 46 14.89 -12.50 8.70
N TRP A 47 15.81 -12.04 7.86
CA TRP A 47 15.47 -11.39 6.59
C TRP A 47 14.73 -12.34 5.64
N GLN A 48 15.16 -13.59 5.54
CA GLN A 48 14.46 -14.60 4.74
C GLN A 48 13.00 -14.77 5.19
N LYS A 49 12.76 -14.87 6.51
CA LYS A 49 11.40 -14.96 7.08
C LYS A 49 10.56 -13.73 6.75
N HIS A 50 11.16 -12.53 6.84
CA HIS A 50 10.45 -11.29 6.49
C HIS A 50 10.11 -11.21 5.00
N LEU A 51 11.03 -11.56 4.12
CA LEU A 51 10.77 -11.59 2.67
C LEU A 51 9.75 -12.69 2.30
N GLU A 52 9.76 -13.81 2.99
CA GLU A 52 8.75 -14.86 2.81
C GLU A 52 7.37 -14.38 3.24
N TYR A 53 7.27 -13.71 4.39
CA TYR A 53 6.03 -13.08 4.83
C TYR A 53 5.50 -12.07 3.80
N ILE A 54 6.38 -11.19 3.27
CA ILE A 54 6.01 -10.24 2.20
C ILE A 54 5.50 -11.00 0.99
N SER A 55 6.24 -11.97 0.47
CA SER A 55 5.86 -12.77 -0.71
C SER A 55 4.47 -13.41 -0.54
N ASN A 56 4.22 -14.03 0.62
CA ASN A 56 2.93 -14.65 0.92
C ASN A 56 1.80 -13.62 1.08
N SER A 57 2.13 -12.40 1.53
CA SER A 57 1.15 -11.32 1.65
C SER A 57 0.76 -10.79 0.28
N LEU A 58 1.70 -10.60 -0.65
CA LEU A 58 1.42 -10.18 -2.03
C LEU A 58 0.45 -11.15 -2.71
N VAL A 59 0.70 -12.46 -2.61
CA VAL A 59 -0.21 -13.49 -3.14
C VAL A 59 -1.61 -13.35 -2.53
N ARG A 60 -1.72 -13.22 -1.20
CA ARG A 60 -3.02 -13.07 -0.52
C ARG A 60 -3.76 -11.79 -0.92
N ILE A 61 -3.05 -10.70 -1.19
CA ILE A 61 -3.65 -9.45 -1.68
C ILE A 61 -4.25 -9.69 -3.06
N THR A 62 -3.50 -10.30 -3.98
CA THR A 62 -3.97 -10.59 -5.34
C THR A 62 -5.15 -11.56 -5.35
N GLU A 63 -5.07 -12.66 -4.59
CA GLU A 63 -6.10 -13.70 -4.62
C GLU A 63 -7.39 -13.32 -3.90
N ASN A 64 -7.30 -12.56 -2.79
CA ASN A 64 -8.45 -12.36 -1.90
C ASN A 64 -8.93 -10.91 -1.81
N LEU A 65 -8.06 -9.92 -2.02
CA LEU A 65 -8.42 -8.52 -1.86
C LEU A 65 -8.82 -7.88 -3.19
N LEU A 66 -8.06 -8.15 -4.24
CA LEU A 66 -8.27 -7.55 -5.55
C LEU A 66 -9.71 -7.74 -6.05
N GLY A 67 -10.19 -8.99 -6.07
CA GLY A 67 -11.55 -9.29 -6.51
C GLY A 67 -12.65 -8.69 -5.65
N THR A 68 -12.42 -8.52 -4.34
CA THR A 68 -13.37 -7.85 -3.43
C THR A 68 -13.49 -6.36 -3.78
N LEU A 69 -12.35 -5.68 -3.99
CA LEU A 69 -12.32 -4.26 -4.34
C LEU A 69 -12.91 -4.02 -5.72
N GLU A 70 -12.56 -4.84 -6.72
CA GLU A 70 -13.10 -4.73 -8.08
C GLU A 70 -14.62 -4.84 -8.11
N LYS A 71 -15.17 -5.76 -7.31
CA LYS A 71 -16.61 -5.96 -7.19
C LYS A 71 -17.30 -4.75 -6.55
N ASP A 72 -16.81 -4.28 -5.41
CA ASP A 72 -17.44 -3.19 -4.66
C ASP A 72 -17.31 -1.84 -5.36
N LEU A 73 -16.16 -1.62 -6.01
CA LEU A 73 -15.87 -0.39 -6.76
C LEU A 73 -16.42 -0.43 -8.19
N GLU A 74 -16.95 -1.57 -8.64
CA GLU A 74 -17.48 -1.76 -9.99
C GLU A 74 -16.46 -1.36 -11.09
N CYS A 75 -15.19 -1.72 -10.91
CA CYS A 75 -14.09 -1.42 -11.84
C CYS A 75 -13.12 -2.60 -11.94
N LYS A 76 -12.11 -2.48 -12.82
CA LYS A 76 -11.02 -3.43 -12.91
C LYS A 76 -9.69 -2.73 -12.62
N PHE A 77 -8.86 -3.37 -11.81
CA PHE A 77 -7.48 -2.93 -11.64
C PHE A 77 -6.63 -3.58 -12.72
N PRO A 78 -6.05 -2.82 -13.66
CA PRO A 78 -5.28 -3.38 -14.76
C PRO A 78 -4.01 -4.07 -14.29
N ASP A 79 -3.51 -3.70 -13.12
CA ASP A 79 -2.32 -4.23 -12.47
C ASP A 79 -2.54 -4.27 -10.95
N ALA A 80 -2.12 -5.36 -10.32
CA ALA A 80 -2.16 -5.51 -8.87
C ALA A 80 -1.04 -4.74 -8.15
N GLU A 81 -0.02 -4.26 -8.86
CA GLU A 81 1.17 -3.69 -8.24
C GLU A 81 0.87 -2.44 -7.41
N LEU A 82 0.01 -1.54 -7.89
CA LEU A 82 -0.41 -0.37 -7.10
C LEU A 82 -1.13 -0.79 -5.81
N LEU A 83 -1.92 -1.86 -5.86
CA LEU A 83 -2.58 -2.39 -4.67
C LEU A 83 -1.55 -3.02 -3.71
N HIS A 84 -0.55 -3.71 -4.24
CA HIS A 84 0.58 -4.19 -3.44
C HIS A 84 1.27 -3.02 -2.74
N ILE A 85 1.63 -1.96 -3.46
CA ILE A 85 2.28 -0.75 -2.92
C ILE A 85 1.42 -0.15 -1.79
N ALA A 86 0.11 0.01 -2.00
CA ALA A 86 -0.80 0.59 -1.02
C ALA A 86 -0.81 -0.16 0.33
N MET A 87 -0.47 -1.44 0.35
CA MET A 87 -0.46 -2.25 1.56
C MET A 87 0.85 -2.17 2.38
N PHE A 88 1.93 -1.59 1.83
CA PHE A 88 3.20 -1.47 2.56
C PHE A 88 3.14 -0.39 3.62
N GLN A 89 3.54 -0.76 4.86
CA GLN A 89 3.62 0.14 6.01
C GLN A 89 5.06 0.60 6.27
N PRO A 90 5.27 1.73 6.95
CA PRO A 90 6.61 2.30 7.19
C PRO A 90 7.62 1.36 7.84
N SER A 91 7.17 0.45 8.68
CA SER A 91 8.05 -0.52 9.35
C SER A 91 8.78 -1.49 8.40
N THR A 92 8.29 -1.64 7.17
CA THR A 92 8.95 -2.49 6.16
C THR A 92 10.23 -1.88 5.61
N ARG A 93 10.35 -0.55 5.64
CA ARG A 93 11.50 0.19 5.11
C ARG A 93 12.84 -0.27 5.69
N ASN A 94 12.88 -0.51 6.99
CA ASN A 94 14.10 -0.93 7.67
C ASN A 94 14.65 -2.25 7.14
N LEU A 95 13.78 -3.20 6.80
CA LEU A 95 14.21 -4.46 6.17
C LEU A 95 14.99 -4.20 4.88
N PHE A 96 14.42 -3.41 3.97
CA PHE A 96 15.04 -3.13 2.67
C PHE A 96 16.32 -2.29 2.80
N MET A 97 16.38 -1.37 3.76
CA MET A 97 17.61 -0.63 4.09
C MET A 97 18.72 -1.56 4.61
N GLU A 98 18.38 -2.49 5.50
CA GLU A 98 19.35 -3.47 6.02
C GLU A 98 19.87 -4.40 4.89
N LEU A 99 18.98 -4.83 3.99
CA LEU A 99 19.35 -5.62 2.82
C LEU A 99 20.25 -4.84 1.86
N HIS A 100 19.91 -3.59 1.58
CA HIS A 100 20.73 -2.73 0.72
C HIS A 100 22.15 -2.59 1.28
N VAL A 101 22.28 -2.28 2.58
CA VAL A 101 23.60 -2.18 3.23
C VAL A 101 24.36 -3.50 3.19
N HIS A 102 23.68 -4.63 3.36
CA HIS A 102 24.30 -5.95 3.30
C HIS A 102 24.87 -6.25 1.91
N PHE A 103 24.09 -6.04 0.86
CA PHE A 103 24.49 -6.33 -0.50
C PHE A 103 25.46 -5.29 -1.08
N MET A 104 25.44 -4.03 -0.62
CA MET A 104 26.44 -3.03 -0.98
C MET A 104 27.87 -3.41 -0.52
N GLN A 105 27.98 -4.23 0.52
CA GLN A 105 29.28 -4.73 1.01
C GLN A 105 29.71 -6.04 0.33
N SER A 106 28.83 -6.61 -0.51
CA SER A 106 29.09 -7.82 -1.29
C SER A 106 29.56 -7.47 -2.70
N GLU A 107 30.41 -8.31 -3.29
CA GLU A 107 30.88 -8.12 -4.67
C GLU A 107 29.75 -8.30 -5.73
N SER A 108 28.61 -8.85 -5.34
CA SER A 108 27.47 -9.08 -6.23
C SER A 108 26.19 -8.49 -5.67
N ASN A 109 25.74 -7.37 -6.22
CA ASN A 109 24.41 -6.83 -5.95
C ASN A 109 23.34 -7.66 -6.69
N PRO A 110 22.35 -8.24 -6.00
CA PRO A 110 21.31 -9.06 -6.64
C PRO A 110 20.34 -8.23 -7.50
N ILE A 111 20.12 -6.98 -7.16
CA ILE A 111 19.28 -6.00 -7.88
C ILE A 111 20.05 -4.67 -8.00
N SER A 112 19.62 -3.81 -8.92
CA SER A 112 20.25 -2.52 -9.13
C SER A 112 20.09 -1.57 -7.93
N LYS A 113 20.91 -0.51 -7.88
CA LYS A 113 20.77 0.53 -6.84
C LYS A 113 19.40 1.20 -6.91
N THR A 114 18.91 1.51 -8.10
CA THR A 114 17.58 2.08 -8.32
C THR A 114 16.49 1.15 -7.84
N ASP A 115 16.62 -0.17 -8.05
CA ASP A 115 15.67 -1.14 -7.54
C ASP A 115 15.63 -1.19 -6.01
N PHE A 116 16.81 -1.08 -5.35
CA PHE A 116 16.83 -0.94 -3.89
C PHE A 116 16.15 0.35 -3.43
N GLU A 117 16.39 1.48 -4.09
CA GLU A 117 15.74 2.75 -3.79
C GLU A 117 14.20 2.62 -3.92
N ASN A 118 13.73 1.95 -4.97
CA ASN A 118 12.31 1.69 -5.19
C ASN A 118 11.69 0.84 -4.07
N VAL A 119 12.27 -0.29 -3.70
CA VAL A 119 11.70 -1.14 -2.63
C VAL A 119 11.82 -0.50 -1.24
N ILE A 120 12.82 0.35 -0.99
CA ILE A 120 12.94 1.14 0.24
C ILE A 120 11.81 2.17 0.33
N SER A 121 11.37 2.70 -0.81
CA SER A 121 10.37 3.78 -0.89
C SER A 121 8.92 3.28 -0.97
N LEU A 122 8.65 1.97 -0.93
CA LEU A 122 7.29 1.42 -1.09
C LEU A 122 6.26 2.04 -0.14
N SER A 123 6.63 2.24 1.13
CA SER A 123 5.73 2.88 2.09
C SER A 123 5.52 4.37 1.82
N ASP A 124 6.52 5.07 1.29
CA ASP A 124 6.40 6.48 0.90
C ASP A 124 5.46 6.59 -0.32
N MET A 125 5.57 5.66 -1.28
CA MET A 125 4.66 5.55 -2.43
C MET A 125 3.22 5.25 -1.98
N SER A 126 3.04 4.38 -0.98
CA SER A 126 1.73 4.11 -0.36
C SER A 126 1.11 5.39 0.20
N HIS A 127 1.89 6.19 0.92
CA HIS A 127 1.42 7.49 1.45
C HIS A 127 1.06 8.49 0.34
N VAL A 128 1.80 8.52 -0.78
CA VAL A 128 1.44 9.35 -1.93
C VAL A 128 0.10 8.92 -2.53
N LEU A 129 -0.14 7.62 -2.66
CA LEU A 129 -1.45 7.10 -3.08
C LEU A 129 -2.56 7.54 -2.13
N ALA A 130 -2.33 7.47 -0.81
CA ALA A 130 -3.31 7.93 0.18
C ALA A 130 -3.58 9.43 0.06
N MET A 131 -2.56 10.27 -0.11
CA MET A 131 -2.73 11.73 -0.31
C MET A 131 -3.57 12.05 -1.57
N ILE A 132 -3.35 11.32 -2.66
CA ILE A 132 -4.14 11.47 -3.89
C ILE A 132 -5.60 11.08 -3.62
N GLY A 133 -5.80 9.94 -2.95
CA GLY A 133 -7.14 9.43 -2.65
C GLY A 133 -7.91 10.30 -1.68
N ASP A 134 -7.28 10.80 -0.62
CA ASP A 134 -7.86 11.75 0.33
C ASP A 134 -8.38 12.99 -0.41
N SER A 135 -7.52 13.65 -1.19
CA SER A 135 -7.88 14.85 -1.96
C SER A 135 -9.00 14.58 -2.97
N ALA A 136 -8.94 13.43 -3.67
CA ALA A 136 -9.95 13.07 -4.66
C ALA A 136 -11.29 12.75 -4.00
N THR A 137 -11.28 12.03 -2.88
CA THR A 137 -12.48 11.65 -2.12
C THR A 137 -13.13 12.88 -1.49
N GLU A 138 -12.33 13.78 -0.91
CA GLU A 138 -12.82 15.03 -0.34
C GLU A 138 -13.57 15.87 -1.38
N LEU A 139 -12.98 16.06 -2.55
CA LEU A 139 -13.60 16.79 -3.65
C LEU A 139 -14.85 16.06 -4.18
N ALA A 140 -14.82 14.73 -4.30
CA ALA A 140 -15.92 13.93 -4.78
C ALA A 140 -17.14 13.99 -3.84
N VAL A 141 -16.92 13.96 -2.52
CA VAL A 141 -17.98 14.12 -1.52
C VAL A 141 -18.65 15.49 -1.64
N ILE A 142 -17.85 16.57 -1.79
CA ILE A 142 -18.41 17.93 -2.02
C ILE A 142 -19.23 17.92 -3.30
N HIS A 143 -18.72 17.36 -4.39
CA HIS A 143 -19.42 17.28 -5.67
C HIS A 143 -20.73 16.48 -5.56
N TYR A 144 -20.72 15.36 -4.88
CA TYR A 144 -21.90 14.53 -4.63
C TYR A 144 -22.98 15.28 -3.82
N LEU A 145 -22.59 15.97 -2.74
CA LEU A 145 -23.48 16.76 -1.89
C LEU A 145 -24.06 17.96 -2.65
N TRP A 146 -23.24 18.66 -3.43
CA TRP A 146 -23.66 19.79 -4.24
C TRP A 146 -24.68 19.41 -5.33
N ARG A 147 -24.52 18.26 -5.97
CA ARG A 147 -25.50 17.77 -6.98
C ARG A 147 -26.91 17.64 -6.44
N LYS A 148 -27.07 17.34 -5.17
CA LYS A 148 -28.38 17.24 -4.51
C LYS A 148 -29.04 18.62 -4.24
N ARG A 149 -28.36 19.73 -4.45
CA ARG A 149 -28.83 21.11 -4.25
C ARG A 149 -29.53 21.35 -2.90
N THR A 150 -29.16 20.61 -1.84
CA THR A 150 -29.92 20.53 -0.58
C THR A 150 -29.26 21.25 0.57
N ALA A 151 -28.05 21.85 0.37
CA ALA A 151 -27.29 22.33 1.50
C ALA A 151 -26.57 23.64 1.18
N ASP A 152 -26.46 24.51 2.18
CA ASP A 152 -25.52 25.62 2.18
C ASP A 152 -24.06 25.15 2.46
N ALA A 153 -23.12 26.06 2.44
CA ALA A 153 -21.70 25.76 2.63
C ALA A 153 -21.41 25.14 4.00
N GLY A 154 -22.14 25.55 5.06
CA GLY A 154 -21.99 25.01 6.40
C GLY A 154 -22.46 23.56 6.47
N ASP A 155 -23.62 23.27 5.93
CA ASP A 155 -24.16 21.92 5.82
C ASP A 155 -23.24 20.97 5.03
N ILE A 156 -22.72 21.45 3.88
CA ILE A 156 -21.78 20.66 3.07
C ILE A 156 -20.52 20.34 3.88
N THR A 157 -19.97 21.33 4.59
CA THR A 157 -18.76 21.16 5.40
C THR A 157 -18.97 20.12 6.50
N GLN A 158 -20.09 20.19 7.21
CA GLN A 158 -20.43 19.28 8.30
C GLN A 158 -20.63 17.83 7.77
N LYS A 159 -21.42 17.67 6.71
CA LYS A 159 -21.68 16.36 6.10
C LYS A 159 -20.42 15.74 5.51
N ARG A 160 -19.60 16.55 4.83
CA ARG A 160 -18.30 16.10 4.34
C ARG A 160 -17.45 15.53 5.46
N ALA A 161 -17.27 16.32 6.57
CA ALA A 161 -16.46 15.89 7.71
C ALA A 161 -16.94 14.56 8.33
N GLN A 162 -18.26 14.32 8.34
CA GLN A 162 -18.82 13.05 8.80
C GLN A 162 -18.50 11.91 7.85
N ILE A 163 -18.70 12.10 6.55
CA ILE A 163 -18.51 11.06 5.52
C ILE A 163 -17.06 10.60 5.43
N ILE A 164 -16.10 11.54 5.48
CA ILE A 164 -14.66 11.24 5.38
C ILE A 164 -13.97 11.12 6.74
N SER A 165 -14.71 10.96 7.83
CA SER A 165 -14.11 10.78 9.16
C SER A 165 -13.30 9.48 9.23
N ASN A 166 -12.24 9.49 10.06
CA ASN A 166 -11.42 8.28 10.28
C ASN A 166 -12.26 7.10 10.76
N GLU A 167 -13.29 7.34 11.58
CA GLU A 167 -14.21 6.30 12.04
C GLU A 167 -14.98 5.67 10.87
N ASN A 168 -15.50 6.49 9.95
CA ASN A 168 -16.27 6.01 8.81
C ASN A 168 -15.36 5.29 7.79
N MET A 169 -14.19 5.86 7.51
CA MET A 169 -13.17 5.20 6.69
C MET A 169 -12.71 3.86 7.30
N ALA A 170 -12.57 3.80 8.63
CA ALA A 170 -12.21 2.55 9.30
C ALA A 170 -13.27 1.45 9.13
N GLN A 171 -14.56 1.79 9.12
CA GLN A 171 -15.63 0.82 8.83
C GLN A 171 -15.53 0.27 7.41
N LEU A 172 -15.23 1.11 6.43
CA LEU A 172 -15.02 0.67 5.05
C LEU A 172 -13.75 -0.20 4.93
N CYS A 173 -12.68 0.15 5.63
CA CYS A 173 -11.47 -0.65 5.73
C CYS A 173 -11.77 -2.06 6.26
N ASP A 174 -12.58 -2.16 7.32
CA ASP A 174 -12.97 -3.44 7.92
C ASP A 174 -13.84 -4.26 6.96
N ARG A 175 -14.78 -3.64 6.27
CA ARG A 175 -15.61 -4.29 5.24
C ARG A 175 -14.77 -4.90 4.12
N TRP A 176 -13.70 -4.24 3.70
CA TRP A 176 -12.79 -4.74 2.69
C TRP A 176 -11.68 -5.66 3.25
N GLY A 177 -11.51 -5.70 4.57
CA GLY A 177 -10.47 -6.48 5.24
C GLY A 177 -9.06 -6.01 4.88
N LEU A 178 -8.85 -4.69 4.70
CA LEU A 178 -7.55 -4.12 4.33
C LEU A 178 -6.55 -4.21 5.47
N TYR A 179 -6.99 -3.91 6.70
CA TYR A 179 -6.10 -3.81 7.85
C TYR A 179 -5.32 -5.09 8.13
N GLU A 180 -5.97 -6.26 7.99
CA GLU A 180 -5.36 -7.57 8.19
C GLU A 180 -4.41 -7.99 7.06
N LYS A 181 -4.54 -7.35 5.91
CA LYS A 181 -3.73 -7.64 4.72
C LYS A 181 -2.57 -6.68 4.52
N ARG A 182 -2.45 -5.64 5.39
CA ARG A 182 -1.32 -4.72 5.34
C ARG A 182 0.01 -5.46 5.58
N ILE A 183 1.05 -5.03 4.90
CA ILE A 183 2.40 -5.59 5.04
C ILE A 183 3.17 -4.74 6.04
N HIS A 184 3.43 -5.27 7.24
CA HIS A 184 4.05 -4.54 8.34
C HIS A 184 4.85 -5.44 9.26
N PHE A 185 5.75 -4.84 10.03
CA PHE A 185 6.53 -5.49 11.09
C PHE A 185 6.33 -4.83 12.47
N ASP A 186 5.38 -3.93 12.57
CA ASP A 186 5.03 -3.27 13.83
C ASP A 186 4.32 -4.23 14.78
N PRO A 187 4.50 -4.05 16.10
CA PRO A 187 3.65 -4.70 17.07
C PRO A 187 2.19 -4.23 16.90
N VAL A 188 1.26 -5.04 17.39
CA VAL A 188 -0.16 -4.67 17.36
C VAL A 188 -0.35 -3.39 18.17
N THR A 189 -0.88 -2.32 17.52
CA THR A 189 -1.19 -1.07 18.23
C THR A 189 -2.41 -1.27 19.11
N ALA A 190 -2.33 -0.79 20.35
CA ALA A 190 -3.44 -0.85 21.31
C ALA A 190 -4.32 0.42 21.29
N ARG A 191 -3.90 1.48 20.59
CA ARG A 191 -4.63 2.77 20.56
C ARG A 191 -5.67 2.77 19.45
N LYS A 192 -6.94 2.91 19.82
CA LYS A 192 -8.07 2.94 18.88
C LYS A 192 -7.89 4.01 17.79
N SER A 193 -7.54 5.24 18.18
CA SER A 193 -7.36 6.35 17.23
C SER A 193 -6.24 6.14 16.23
N GLU A 194 -5.14 5.50 16.65
CA GLU A 194 -4.02 5.17 15.76
C GLU A 194 -4.42 4.08 14.77
N MET A 195 -5.17 3.09 15.23
CA MET A 195 -5.70 2.04 14.37
C MET A 195 -6.70 2.59 13.34
N GLU A 196 -7.61 3.48 13.75
CA GLU A 196 -8.56 4.16 12.85
C GLU A 196 -7.83 5.01 11.81
N HIS A 197 -6.78 5.71 12.20
CA HIS A 197 -5.95 6.48 11.26
C HIS A 197 -5.27 5.56 10.22
N ILE A 198 -4.64 4.46 10.65
CA ILE A 198 -4.04 3.48 9.72
C ILE A 198 -5.10 2.94 8.75
N LYS A 199 -6.28 2.59 9.27
CA LYS A 199 -7.39 2.08 8.46
C LYS A 199 -7.87 3.12 7.44
N GLY A 200 -7.99 4.37 7.84
CA GLY A 200 -8.33 5.49 6.95
C GLY A 200 -7.33 5.62 5.82
N THR A 201 -6.03 5.67 6.15
CA THR A 201 -4.95 5.78 5.17
C THR A 201 -4.96 4.64 4.13
N LEU A 202 -5.29 3.41 4.55
CA LEU A 202 -5.42 2.29 3.61
C LEU A 202 -6.59 2.46 2.63
N VAL A 203 -7.73 2.96 3.10
CA VAL A 203 -8.89 3.27 2.23
C VAL A 203 -8.56 4.40 1.28
N GLU A 204 -7.96 5.47 1.78
CA GLU A 204 -7.49 6.59 0.96
C GLU A 204 -6.54 6.11 -0.14
N ALA A 205 -5.57 5.21 0.18
CA ALA A 205 -4.67 4.66 -0.82
C ALA A 205 -5.42 3.88 -1.92
N VAL A 206 -6.46 3.11 -1.57
CA VAL A 206 -7.32 2.42 -2.56
C VAL A 206 -8.07 3.44 -3.44
N TYR A 207 -8.60 4.52 -2.86
CA TYR A 207 -9.22 5.59 -3.63
C TYR A 207 -8.21 6.33 -4.52
N GLY A 208 -6.95 6.46 -4.09
CA GLY A 208 -5.86 6.98 -4.91
C GLY A 208 -5.62 6.12 -6.15
N ILE A 209 -5.59 4.80 -6.00
CA ILE A 209 -5.47 3.88 -7.12
C ILE A 209 -6.68 3.99 -8.06
N LEU A 210 -7.89 4.06 -7.49
CA LEU A 210 -9.11 4.23 -8.26
C LEU A 210 -9.07 5.52 -9.09
N TYR A 211 -8.61 6.63 -8.49
CA TYR A 211 -8.46 7.90 -9.20
C TYR A 211 -7.45 7.81 -10.35
N ILE A 212 -6.31 7.15 -10.14
CA ILE A 212 -5.27 6.99 -11.17
C ILE A 212 -5.79 6.17 -12.35
N ASN A 213 -6.53 5.10 -12.07
CA ASN A 213 -6.99 4.17 -13.10
C ASN A 213 -8.24 4.65 -13.85
N GLU A 214 -9.24 5.17 -13.13
CA GLU A 214 -10.59 5.43 -13.62
C GLU A 214 -10.93 6.92 -13.66
N GLY A 215 -10.19 7.76 -12.92
CA GLY A 215 -10.41 9.20 -12.85
C GLY A 215 -11.48 9.62 -11.84
N PHE A 216 -11.78 10.93 -11.86
CA PHE A 216 -12.60 11.59 -10.84
C PHE A 216 -14.07 11.13 -10.83
N ASP A 217 -14.66 10.93 -12.01
CA ASP A 217 -16.08 10.57 -12.11
C ASP A 217 -16.35 9.24 -11.40
N LYS A 218 -15.43 8.29 -11.47
CA LYS A 218 -15.54 7.00 -10.77
C LYS A 218 -15.48 7.17 -9.26
N ILE A 219 -14.65 8.08 -8.75
CA ILE A 219 -14.63 8.41 -7.31
C ILE A 219 -16.02 8.94 -6.88
N VAL A 220 -16.60 9.84 -7.64
CA VAL A 220 -17.95 10.40 -7.34
C VAL A 220 -19.03 9.31 -7.30
N GLU A 221 -18.98 8.32 -8.19
CA GLU A 221 -19.91 7.18 -8.18
C GLU A 221 -19.79 6.33 -6.91
N THR A 222 -18.57 6.18 -6.41
CA THR A 222 -18.26 5.33 -5.25
C THR A 222 -18.44 6.02 -3.90
N VAL A 223 -18.72 7.34 -3.85
CA VAL A 223 -19.02 8.08 -2.60
C VAL A 223 -20.12 7.41 -1.79
N LYS A 224 -21.10 6.76 -2.44
CA LYS A 224 -22.18 5.97 -1.79
C LYS A 224 -21.64 4.88 -0.84
N LEU A 225 -20.42 4.38 -1.05
CA LEU A 225 -19.79 3.37 -0.20
C LEU A 225 -19.31 3.92 1.14
N LEU A 226 -19.17 5.25 1.24
CA LEU A 226 -18.78 5.99 2.44
C LEU A 226 -20.00 6.48 3.24
N MET A 227 -21.21 6.21 2.79
CA MET A 227 -22.47 6.63 3.42
C MET A 227 -23.16 5.45 4.10
#